data_ce585687a475aca6fda7ab5d7bc80194
#
_entry.id   ce585687a475aca6fda7ab5d7bc80194
#
_cell.length_a   1.000
_cell.length_b   1.000
_cell.length_c   1.000
_cell.angle_alpha   90.00
_cell.angle_beta   90.00
_cell.angle_gamma   90.00
#
_symmetry.space_group_name_H-M   'P 1'
#
loop_
_entity.id
_entity.type
_entity.pdbx_description
1 polymer ?
#
loop_
_entity_poly.entity_id
_entity_poly.type
_entity_poly.pdbx_seq_one_letter_code
_entity_poly.pdbx_strand_id
1 'polypeptide(L)'
;QLLYGVSGSTLNVETEKITVASVSFGPFQEYIAEQGEVVPLTTIYLDAMEGGRVEEKFVEAGTPVVEGEPIIRLSNTNLQLNVKQREAELFEQANNLRSTRVLMEQRRLTLRTQLIDVNYEILQLERNYNRQKALLDEELISREVFEQARDDYQYAAERLAMMTETVRQDSLFQDAQISQLEASVNRLQANLLIIKQNEENLTLRSPLTGLLSSLNAEIGESKIRGERLGQIDVEEKFKATAQIDEHYIARINS
;
A
#
# COMPACT_ATOMS: atom_id res chain seq x y z
N GLN A 1 66.64 10.97 -89.61
CA GLN A 1 66.23 10.12 -88.46
C GLN A 1 66.26 10.94 -87.22
N LEU A 2 65.09 11.22 -86.62
CA LEU A 2 64.89 11.91 -85.38
C LEU A 2 64.76 10.88 -84.29
N LEU A 3 65.73 10.83 -83.36
CA LEU A 3 65.63 10.05 -82.09
C LEU A 3 64.85 10.89 -81.11
N TYR A 4 63.68 10.47 -80.77
CA TYR A 4 62.96 10.96 -79.59
C TYR A 4 63.49 10.29 -78.29
N GLY A 5 64.20 11.08 -77.50
CA GLY A 5 64.62 10.70 -76.20
C GLY A 5 63.40 10.76 -75.20
N VAL A 6 63.04 9.63 -74.68
CA VAL A 6 62.07 9.56 -73.60
C VAL A 6 62.88 9.93 -72.31
N SER A 7 62.67 11.14 -71.80
CA SER A 7 63.21 11.53 -70.49
C SER A 7 62.31 10.93 -69.42
N GLY A 8 62.75 9.79 -68.84
CA GLY A 8 62.17 9.22 -67.70
C GLY A 8 62.37 10.12 -66.48
N SER A 9 61.30 10.65 -65.91
CA SER A 9 61.35 11.34 -64.62
C SER A 9 61.65 10.31 -63.54
N THR A 10 62.83 10.39 -62.95
CA THR A 10 63.22 9.57 -61.77
C THR A 10 62.88 10.31 -60.51
N LEU A 11 61.99 9.76 -59.72
CA LEU A 11 61.67 10.26 -58.41
C LEU A 11 62.64 9.60 -57.37
N ASN A 12 63.54 10.39 -56.81
CA ASN A 12 64.40 9.92 -55.70
C ASN A 12 63.65 9.98 -54.41
N VAL A 13 63.29 8.82 -53.88
CA VAL A 13 62.61 8.69 -52.60
C VAL A 13 63.59 8.09 -51.58
N GLU A 14 63.75 8.72 -50.42
CA GLU A 14 64.57 8.19 -49.31
C GLU A 14 64.02 6.83 -48.90
N THR A 15 64.81 5.82 -48.80
CA THR A 15 64.48 4.42 -48.51
C THR A 15 63.70 4.29 -47.19
N GLU A 16 63.94 5.19 -46.24
CA GLU A 16 63.30 5.23 -44.96
C GLU A 16 61.81 5.69 -45.03
N LYS A 17 61.40 6.29 -46.16
CA LYS A 17 60.05 6.78 -46.37
C LYS A 17 59.20 5.82 -47.26
N ILE A 18 59.77 4.67 -47.62
CA ILE A 18 59.08 3.66 -48.44
C ILE A 18 58.76 2.43 -47.60
N THR A 19 57.50 2.13 -47.49
CA THR A 19 57.06 0.84 -46.94
C THR A 19 56.75 -0.12 -48.09
N VAL A 20 57.50 -1.21 -48.18
CA VAL A 20 57.26 -2.26 -49.17
C VAL A 20 56.47 -3.40 -48.50
N ALA A 21 55.30 -3.69 -49.03
CA ALA A 21 54.49 -4.82 -48.58
C ALA A 21 54.14 -5.74 -49.76
N SER A 22 54.11 -7.05 -49.50
CA SER A 22 53.63 -8.02 -50.51
C SER A 22 52.09 -8.01 -50.58
N VAL A 23 51.54 -8.00 -51.81
CA VAL A 23 50.11 -8.10 -52.02
C VAL A 23 49.69 -9.55 -51.89
N SER A 24 48.73 -9.81 -51.00
CA SER A 24 48.09 -11.11 -50.86
C SER A 24 46.60 -10.99 -51.19
N PHE A 25 46.04 -12.06 -51.82
CA PHE A 25 44.62 -12.12 -52.08
C PHE A 25 43.93 -12.76 -50.87
N GLY A 26 42.99 -12.04 -50.23
CA GLY A 26 42.25 -12.52 -49.05
C GLY A 26 41.03 -11.61 -48.77
N PRO A 27 40.20 -11.95 -47.78
CA PRO A 27 39.11 -11.10 -47.33
C PRO A 27 39.67 -9.77 -46.80
N PHE A 28 39.15 -8.67 -47.34
CA PHE A 28 39.52 -7.35 -46.85
C PHE A 28 38.63 -7.02 -45.66
N GLN A 29 39.22 -6.70 -44.52
CA GLN A 29 38.52 -6.24 -43.32
C GLN A 29 38.82 -4.76 -43.12
N GLU A 30 37.77 -3.95 -43.13
CA GLU A 30 37.84 -2.54 -42.80
C GLU A 30 37.48 -2.38 -41.29
N TYR A 31 38.33 -1.69 -40.59
CA TYR A 31 38.17 -1.41 -39.14
C TYR A 31 37.84 0.06 -38.96
N ILE A 32 36.76 0.34 -38.24
CA ILE A 32 36.42 1.70 -37.79
C ILE A 32 36.87 1.78 -36.30
N ALA A 33 37.88 2.56 -36.05
CA ALA A 33 38.38 2.75 -34.69
C ALA A 33 37.62 3.89 -34.02
N GLU A 34 36.70 3.51 -33.11
CA GLU A 34 35.88 4.45 -32.34
C GLU A 34 36.07 4.23 -30.86
N GLN A 35 35.93 5.32 -30.07
CA GLN A 35 35.94 5.22 -28.62
C GLN A 35 34.58 4.75 -28.12
N GLY A 36 34.56 3.62 -27.39
CA GLY A 36 33.38 3.10 -26.72
C GLY A 36 33.48 3.23 -25.22
N GLU A 37 32.33 3.46 -24.58
CA GLU A 37 32.18 3.43 -23.12
C GLU A 37 31.55 2.12 -22.70
N VAL A 38 32.11 1.47 -21.68
CA VAL A 38 31.52 0.26 -21.07
C VAL A 38 30.63 0.71 -19.92
N VAL A 39 29.34 0.47 -20.05
CA VAL A 39 28.35 0.84 -19.05
C VAL A 39 27.59 -0.40 -18.56
N PRO A 40 27.08 -0.41 -17.33
CA PRO A 40 26.22 -1.49 -16.84
C PRO A 40 25.04 -1.72 -17.76
N LEU A 41 24.63 -2.96 -17.93
CA LEU A 41 23.44 -3.28 -18.72
C LEU A 41 22.15 -2.76 -18.05
N THR A 42 22.11 -2.81 -16.72
CA THR A 42 20.95 -2.38 -15.90
C THR A 42 21.39 -1.34 -14.90
N THR A 43 20.76 -0.17 -14.94
CA THR A 43 20.89 0.92 -13.97
C THR A 43 19.52 1.22 -13.41
N ILE A 44 19.38 1.28 -12.10
CA ILE A 44 18.16 1.69 -11.42
C ILE A 44 18.36 3.05 -10.77
N TYR A 45 17.42 3.95 -11.05
CA TYR A 45 17.41 5.27 -10.46
C TYR A 45 16.69 5.27 -9.11
N LEU A 46 17.26 5.99 -8.16
CA LEU A 46 16.71 6.16 -6.82
C LEU A 46 16.08 7.55 -6.74
N ASP A 47 14.76 7.59 -6.75
CA ASP A 47 14.00 8.84 -6.62
C ASP A 47 13.37 8.93 -5.22
N ALA A 48 13.26 10.15 -4.67
CA ALA A 48 12.59 10.40 -3.40
C ALA A 48 11.09 10.07 -3.50
N MET A 49 10.63 9.03 -2.82
CA MET A 49 9.21 8.69 -2.78
C MET A 49 8.39 9.72 -2.00
N GLU A 50 8.99 10.27 -0.94
CA GLU A 50 8.44 11.38 -0.14
C GLU A 50 9.49 12.49 0.00
N GLY A 51 9.00 13.75 0.06
CA GLY A 51 9.88 14.89 0.29
C GLY A 51 10.25 15.03 1.77
N GLY A 52 11.45 15.54 2.02
CA GLY A 52 11.94 15.77 3.38
C GLY A 52 13.35 16.36 3.41
N ARG A 53 13.84 16.59 4.61
CA ARG A 53 15.24 17.01 4.83
C ARG A 53 16.08 15.77 5.08
N VAL A 54 17.25 15.68 4.44
CA VAL A 54 18.20 14.59 4.67
C VAL A 54 18.69 14.66 6.13
N GLU A 55 18.34 13.65 6.91
CA GLU A 55 18.69 13.53 8.33
C GLU A 55 19.96 12.70 8.50
N GLU A 56 20.05 11.59 7.77
CA GLU A 56 21.13 10.63 7.90
C GLU A 56 21.46 9.99 6.54
N LYS A 57 22.75 9.80 6.29
CA LYS A 57 23.27 9.06 5.14
C LYS A 57 24.00 7.83 5.67
N PHE A 58 23.53 6.63 5.30
CA PHE A 58 24.06 5.35 5.79
C PHE A 58 25.20 4.84 4.93
N VAL A 59 25.16 5.13 3.62
CA VAL A 59 26.16 4.69 2.64
C VAL A 59 26.58 5.83 1.74
N GLU A 60 27.80 5.75 1.21
CA GLU A 60 28.38 6.72 0.27
C GLU A 60 28.36 6.19 -1.16
N ALA A 61 28.39 7.11 -2.15
CA ALA A 61 28.59 6.71 -3.54
C ALA A 61 29.87 5.90 -3.71
N GLY A 62 29.85 4.89 -4.56
CA GLY A 62 30.95 3.94 -4.76
C GLY A 62 30.91 2.73 -3.82
N THR A 63 29.88 2.58 -2.94
CA THR A 63 29.75 1.46 -2.02
C THR A 63 28.82 0.40 -2.61
N PRO A 64 29.16 -0.90 -2.53
CA PRO A 64 28.23 -1.97 -2.85
C PRO A 64 27.11 -2.03 -1.80
N VAL A 65 25.87 -2.20 -2.27
CA VAL A 65 24.66 -2.27 -1.43
C VAL A 65 23.90 -3.54 -1.72
N VAL A 66 23.19 -4.06 -0.70
CA VAL A 66 22.31 -5.22 -0.86
C VAL A 66 20.84 -4.79 -0.88
N GLU A 67 19.97 -5.63 -1.46
CA GLU A 67 18.54 -5.38 -1.48
C GLU A 67 17.99 -5.14 -0.06
N GLY A 68 17.18 -4.07 0.12
CA GLY A 68 16.61 -3.64 1.38
C GLY A 68 17.52 -2.82 2.29
N GLU A 69 18.81 -2.67 1.95
CA GLU A 69 19.76 -1.88 2.74
C GLU A 69 19.39 -0.39 2.73
N PRO A 70 19.34 0.29 3.91
CA PRO A 70 19.05 1.70 3.98
C PRO A 70 20.21 2.53 3.40
N ILE A 71 19.88 3.48 2.52
CA ILE A 71 20.84 4.37 1.87
C ILE A 71 20.83 5.74 2.53
N ILE A 72 19.67 6.36 2.63
CA ILE A 72 19.48 7.65 3.32
C ILE A 72 18.17 7.63 4.09
N ARG A 73 18.08 8.50 5.11
CA ARG A 73 16.85 8.80 5.83
C ARG A 73 16.52 10.28 5.66
N LEU A 74 15.27 10.52 5.28
CA LEU A 74 14.69 11.86 5.23
C LEU A 74 13.85 12.09 6.48
N SER A 75 13.79 13.34 6.95
CA SER A 75 12.91 13.79 8.02
C SER A 75 11.82 14.67 7.43
N ASN A 76 10.55 14.37 7.78
CA ASN A 76 9.40 15.17 7.38
C ASN A 76 8.43 15.32 8.56
N THR A 77 8.56 16.43 9.28
CA THR A 77 7.75 16.72 10.48
C THR A 77 6.25 16.79 10.15
N ASN A 78 5.87 17.30 8.98
CA ASN A 78 4.45 17.38 8.60
C ASN A 78 3.85 15.98 8.40
N LEU A 79 4.58 15.06 7.79
CA LEU A 79 4.15 13.68 7.63
C LEU A 79 4.04 12.98 9.00
N GLN A 80 5.03 13.17 9.88
CA GLN A 80 5.00 12.63 11.24
C GLN A 80 3.80 13.14 12.04
N LEU A 81 3.50 14.44 11.98
CA LEU A 81 2.33 15.04 12.61
C LEU A 81 1.03 14.46 12.04
N ASN A 82 0.96 14.26 10.73
CA ASN A 82 -0.21 13.63 10.09
C ASN A 82 -0.41 12.19 10.56
N VAL A 83 0.66 11.38 10.66
CA VAL A 83 0.59 10.02 11.24
C VAL A 83 0.02 10.08 12.65
N LYS A 84 0.55 10.95 13.52
CA LYS A 84 0.08 11.10 14.91
C LYS A 84 -1.37 11.54 15.01
N GLN A 85 -1.80 12.46 14.15
CA GLN A 85 -3.19 12.90 14.09
C GLN A 85 -4.13 11.74 13.69
N ARG A 86 -3.76 10.93 12.67
CA ARG A 86 -4.56 9.78 12.25
C ARG A 86 -4.57 8.66 13.28
N GLU A 87 -3.48 8.45 14.00
CA GLU A 87 -3.45 7.52 15.15
C GLU A 87 -4.43 7.95 16.24
N ALA A 88 -4.45 9.24 16.59
CA ALA A 88 -5.37 9.78 17.58
C ALA A 88 -6.85 9.66 17.15
N GLU A 89 -7.16 9.95 15.89
CA GLU A 89 -8.50 9.83 15.31
C GLU A 89 -8.99 8.37 15.32
N LEU A 90 -8.13 7.42 14.95
CA LEU A 90 -8.42 5.98 15.03
C LEU A 90 -8.69 5.55 16.47
N PHE A 91 -7.87 6.00 17.41
CA PHE A 91 -8.01 5.68 18.83
C PHE A 91 -9.34 6.22 19.39
N GLU A 92 -9.69 7.45 19.08
CA GLU A 92 -10.97 8.06 19.48
C GLU A 92 -12.16 7.24 18.94
N GLN A 93 -12.14 6.90 17.65
CA GLN A 93 -13.23 6.13 17.04
C GLN A 93 -13.30 4.69 17.59
N ALA A 94 -12.17 4.06 17.86
CA ALA A 94 -12.14 2.74 18.50
C ALA A 94 -12.70 2.77 19.92
N ASN A 95 -12.41 3.81 20.70
CA ASN A 95 -12.99 4.00 22.03
C ASN A 95 -14.49 4.27 21.96
N ASN A 96 -14.96 5.06 20.98
CA ASN A 96 -16.39 5.28 20.74
C ASN A 96 -17.12 3.96 20.43
N LEU A 97 -16.58 3.14 19.53
CA LEU A 97 -17.10 1.80 19.25
C LEU A 97 -17.17 0.94 20.52
N ARG A 98 -16.10 0.93 21.32
CA ARG A 98 -16.05 0.18 22.58
C ARG A 98 -17.13 0.64 23.58
N SER A 99 -17.26 1.95 23.78
CA SER A 99 -18.25 2.53 24.68
C SER A 99 -19.68 2.21 24.22
N THR A 100 -19.93 2.34 22.91
CA THR A 100 -21.22 2.01 22.32
C THR A 100 -21.56 0.53 22.49
N ARG A 101 -20.61 -0.39 22.31
CA ARG A 101 -20.84 -1.82 22.56
C ARG A 101 -21.23 -2.09 24.01
N VAL A 102 -20.57 -1.46 24.98
CA VAL A 102 -20.89 -1.62 26.41
C VAL A 102 -22.30 -1.14 26.72
N LEU A 103 -22.67 0.05 26.23
CA LEU A 103 -24.01 0.61 26.42
C LEU A 103 -25.09 -0.28 25.80
N MET A 104 -24.86 -0.79 24.60
CA MET A 104 -25.80 -1.67 23.91
C MET A 104 -25.96 -3.01 24.64
N GLU A 105 -24.87 -3.58 25.16
CA GLU A 105 -24.95 -4.80 25.95
C GLU A 105 -25.76 -4.60 27.24
N GLN A 106 -25.55 -3.49 27.95
CA GLN A 106 -26.36 -3.12 29.12
C GLN A 106 -27.84 -3.01 28.78
N ARG A 107 -28.16 -2.33 27.66
CA ARG A 107 -29.54 -2.18 27.19
C ARG A 107 -30.15 -3.55 26.85
N ARG A 108 -29.41 -4.42 26.15
CA ARG A 108 -29.87 -5.77 25.81
C ARG A 108 -30.17 -6.60 27.05
N LEU A 109 -29.33 -6.53 28.06
CA LEU A 109 -29.56 -7.21 29.35
C LEU A 109 -30.81 -6.67 30.06
N THR A 110 -31.01 -5.36 30.06
CA THR A 110 -32.22 -4.73 30.63
C THR A 110 -33.50 -5.20 29.95
N LEU A 111 -33.53 -5.15 28.58
CA LEU A 111 -34.67 -5.62 27.81
C LEU A 111 -34.93 -7.10 27.99
N ARG A 112 -33.88 -7.91 28.11
CA ARG A 112 -34.00 -9.35 28.40
C ARG A 112 -34.61 -9.63 29.77
N THR A 113 -34.23 -8.88 30.80
CA THR A 113 -34.82 -8.97 32.14
C THR A 113 -36.29 -8.61 32.10
N GLN A 114 -36.66 -7.49 31.44
CA GLN A 114 -38.06 -7.09 31.27
C GLN A 114 -38.89 -8.15 30.53
N LEU A 115 -38.32 -8.79 29.50
CA LEU A 115 -38.98 -9.88 28.78
C LEU A 115 -39.21 -11.10 29.69
N ILE A 116 -38.28 -11.43 30.58
CA ILE A 116 -38.42 -12.51 31.54
C ILE A 116 -39.58 -12.20 32.52
N ASP A 117 -39.67 -10.96 32.99
CA ASP A 117 -40.74 -10.53 33.90
C ASP A 117 -42.11 -10.61 33.26
N VAL A 118 -42.24 -10.14 32.03
CA VAL A 118 -43.52 -10.24 31.24
C VAL A 118 -43.86 -11.69 30.96
N ASN A 119 -42.89 -12.55 30.62
CA ASN A 119 -43.12 -13.98 30.46
C ASN A 119 -43.62 -14.66 31.74
N TYR A 120 -43.10 -14.27 32.88
CA TYR A 120 -43.54 -14.81 34.15
C TYR A 120 -44.99 -14.35 34.49
N GLU A 121 -45.31 -13.07 34.26
CA GLU A 121 -46.63 -12.49 34.48
C GLU A 121 -47.71 -13.22 33.63
N ILE A 122 -47.45 -13.41 32.32
CA ILE A 122 -48.41 -14.11 31.44
C ILE A 122 -48.66 -15.55 31.89
N LEU A 123 -47.65 -16.28 32.32
CA LEU A 123 -47.79 -17.64 32.83
C LEU A 123 -48.70 -17.71 34.07
N GLN A 124 -48.68 -16.69 34.94
CA GLN A 124 -49.54 -16.60 36.08
C GLN A 124 -50.99 -16.31 35.68
N LEU A 125 -51.17 -15.34 34.78
CA LEU A 125 -52.49 -14.96 34.25
C LEU A 125 -53.15 -16.06 33.45
N GLU A 126 -52.37 -16.80 32.66
CA GLU A 126 -52.82 -17.98 31.91
C GLU A 126 -53.37 -19.07 32.84
N ARG A 127 -52.61 -19.38 33.94
CA ARG A 127 -53.08 -20.33 34.93
C ARG A 127 -54.35 -19.86 35.64
N ASN A 128 -54.48 -18.55 35.91
CA ASN A 128 -55.67 -17.97 36.51
C ASN A 128 -56.88 -18.08 35.53
N TYR A 129 -56.68 -17.64 34.30
CA TYR A 129 -57.69 -17.74 33.23
C TYR A 129 -58.20 -19.19 33.09
N ASN A 130 -57.29 -20.17 32.98
CA ASN A 130 -57.67 -21.58 32.84
C ASN A 130 -58.45 -22.11 34.04
N ARG A 131 -58.07 -21.68 35.27
CA ARG A 131 -58.80 -22.05 36.48
C ARG A 131 -60.18 -21.42 36.55
N GLN A 132 -60.30 -20.11 36.21
CA GLN A 132 -61.61 -19.42 36.20
C GLN A 132 -62.54 -20.00 35.14
N LYS A 133 -61.99 -20.38 34.00
CA LYS A 133 -62.72 -21.05 32.94
C LYS A 133 -63.35 -22.37 33.40
N ALA A 134 -62.55 -23.22 34.09
CA ALA A 134 -63.07 -24.48 34.62
C ALA A 134 -64.15 -24.26 35.69
N LEU A 135 -63.99 -23.25 36.58
CA LEU A 135 -65.04 -22.93 37.58
C LEU A 135 -66.34 -22.35 36.98
N LEU A 136 -66.23 -21.61 35.87
CA LEU A 136 -67.41 -21.14 35.13
C LEU A 136 -68.19 -22.30 34.45
N ASP A 137 -67.43 -23.24 33.86
CA ASP A 137 -67.98 -24.41 33.22
C ASP A 137 -68.78 -25.30 34.23
N GLU A 138 -68.38 -25.25 35.52
CA GLU A 138 -69.07 -25.89 36.66
C GLU A 138 -70.09 -24.97 37.34
N GLU A 139 -70.41 -23.80 36.80
CA GLU A 139 -71.33 -22.78 37.33
C GLU A 139 -70.98 -22.26 38.75
N LEU A 140 -69.68 -22.34 39.17
CA LEU A 140 -69.20 -21.95 40.51
C LEU A 140 -68.83 -20.50 40.64
N ILE A 141 -68.73 -19.74 39.54
CA ILE A 141 -68.41 -18.29 39.51
C ILE A 141 -69.31 -17.51 38.58
N SER A 142 -69.36 -16.18 38.76
CA SER A 142 -70.04 -15.29 37.83
C SER A 142 -69.31 -15.12 36.54
N ARG A 143 -70.03 -14.82 35.47
CA ARG A 143 -69.43 -14.48 34.16
C ARG A 143 -68.55 -13.31 34.20
N GLU A 144 -68.79 -12.30 35.03
CA GLU A 144 -67.97 -11.12 35.23
C GLU A 144 -66.57 -11.46 35.71
N VAL A 145 -66.41 -12.36 36.71
CA VAL A 145 -65.13 -12.82 37.25
C VAL A 145 -64.29 -13.55 36.17
N PHE A 146 -64.94 -14.34 35.34
CA PHE A 146 -64.29 -15.00 34.19
C PHE A 146 -63.85 -13.98 33.13
N GLU A 147 -64.72 -13.03 32.77
CA GLU A 147 -64.41 -12.00 31.76
C GLU A 147 -63.22 -11.15 32.21
N GLN A 148 -63.13 -10.79 33.48
CA GLN A 148 -61.95 -10.09 34.03
C GLN A 148 -60.69 -10.94 33.85
N ALA A 149 -60.67 -12.20 34.25
CA ALA A 149 -59.50 -13.07 34.12
C ALA A 149 -59.10 -13.28 32.65
N ARG A 150 -60.06 -13.33 31.71
CA ARG A 150 -59.81 -13.39 30.26
C ARG A 150 -59.13 -12.11 29.75
N ASP A 151 -59.67 -10.97 30.13
CA ASP A 151 -59.17 -9.66 29.66
C ASP A 151 -57.77 -9.38 30.19
N ASP A 152 -57.49 -9.74 31.46
CA ASP A 152 -56.17 -9.66 32.05
C ASP A 152 -55.13 -10.54 31.30
N TYR A 153 -55.54 -11.78 30.96
CA TYR A 153 -54.69 -12.69 30.19
C TYR A 153 -54.47 -12.17 28.75
N GLN A 154 -55.50 -11.66 28.07
CA GLN A 154 -55.38 -11.13 26.73
C GLN A 154 -54.45 -9.89 26.69
N TYR A 155 -54.60 -8.96 27.63
CA TYR A 155 -53.73 -7.82 27.77
C TYR A 155 -52.26 -8.23 27.95
N ALA A 156 -51.99 -9.20 28.84
CA ALA A 156 -50.63 -9.68 29.06
C ALA A 156 -50.07 -10.38 27.81
N ALA A 157 -50.88 -11.08 27.04
CA ALA A 157 -50.45 -11.69 25.76
C ALA A 157 -50.05 -10.66 24.72
N GLU A 158 -50.86 -9.60 24.58
CA GLU A 158 -50.53 -8.48 23.67
C GLU A 158 -49.23 -7.75 24.12
N ARG A 159 -49.10 -7.54 25.43
CA ARG A 159 -47.89 -6.93 26.01
C ARG A 159 -46.64 -7.78 25.76
N LEU A 160 -46.73 -9.11 25.87
CA LEU A 160 -45.64 -10.02 25.54
C LEU A 160 -45.24 -9.95 24.06
N ALA A 161 -46.26 -9.94 23.17
CA ALA A 161 -46.00 -9.84 21.74
C ALA A 161 -45.31 -8.52 21.38
N MET A 162 -45.77 -7.40 21.94
CA MET A 162 -45.09 -6.09 21.74
C MET A 162 -43.67 -6.05 22.32
N MET A 163 -43.44 -6.62 23.50
CA MET A 163 -42.12 -6.67 24.12
C MET A 163 -41.16 -7.52 23.29
N THR A 164 -41.60 -8.65 22.79
CA THR A 164 -40.83 -9.53 21.92
C THR A 164 -40.42 -8.81 20.63
N GLU A 165 -41.34 -8.07 20.01
CA GLU A 165 -41.08 -7.29 18.81
C GLU A 165 -40.12 -6.13 19.10
N THR A 166 -40.26 -5.47 20.26
CA THR A 166 -39.32 -4.41 20.70
C THR A 166 -37.91 -4.96 20.85
N VAL A 167 -37.74 -6.10 21.49
CA VAL A 167 -36.41 -6.76 21.65
C VAL A 167 -35.79 -7.09 20.29
N ARG A 168 -36.64 -7.61 19.36
CA ARG A 168 -36.18 -7.95 18.01
C ARG A 168 -35.72 -6.71 17.22
N GLN A 169 -36.50 -5.63 17.24
CA GLN A 169 -36.18 -4.40 16.53
C GLN A 169 -34.94 -3.71 17.14
N ASP A 170 -34.86 -3.66 18.47
CA ASP A 170 -33.70 -3.09 19.16
C ASP A 170 -32.41 -3.84 18.80
N SER A 171 -32.45 -5.18 18.76
CA SER A 171 -31.29 -6.01 18.34
C SER A 171 -30.86 -5.67 16.92
N LEU A 172 -31.78 -5.61 15.95
CA LEU A 172 -31.45 -5.26 14.56
C LEU A 172 -30.84 -3.88 14.44
N PHE A 173 -31.36 -2.90 15.18
CA PHE A 173 -30.82 -1.54 15.18
C PHE A 173 -29.41 -1.49 15.79
N GLN A 174 -29.19 -2.19 16.91
CA GLN A 174 -27.90 -2.29 17.56
C GLN A 174 -26.86 -2.91 16.63
N ASP A 175 -27.19 -4.03 16.00
CA ASP A 175 -26.29 -4.74 15.07
C ASP A 175 -25.90 -3.86 13.88
N ALA A 176 -26.85 -3.13 13.30
CA ALA A 176 -26.60 -2.19 12.22
C ALA A 176 -25.67 -1.03 12.66
N GLN A 177 -25.89 -0.47 13.84
CA GLN A 177 -25.08 0.63 14.37
C GLN A 177 -23.66 0.19 14.70
N ILE A 178 -23.50 -0.98 15.32
CA ILE A 178 -22.16 -1.57 15.60
C ILE A 178 -21.44 -1.82 14.28
N SER A 179 -22.09 -2.45 13.30
CA SER A 179 -21.49 -2.72 11.99
C SER A 179 -21.04 -1.45 11.27
N GLN A 180 -21.80 -0.36 11.38
CA GLN A 180 -21.41 0.93 10.81
C GLN A 180 -20.18 1.52 11.50
N LEU A 181 -20.11 1.44 12.84
CA LEU A 181 -18.94 1.92 13.60
C LEU A 181 -17.69 1.07 13.31
N GLU A 182 -17.83 -0.25 13.23
CA GLU A 182 -16.75 -1.17 12.85
C GLU A 182 -16.22 -0.85 11.44
N ALA A 183 -17.10 -0.64 10.47
CA ALA A 183 -16.70 -0.25 9.13
C ALA A 183 -15.95 1.09 9.12
N SER A 184 -16.32 2.03 9.99
CA SER A 184 -15.60 3.31 10.16
C SER A 184 -14.19 3.10 10.74
N VAL A 185 -14.07 2.31 11.81
CA VAL A 185 -12.75 1.98 12.41
C VAL A 185 -11.86 1.28 11.40
N ASN A 186 -12.38 0.30 10.66
CA ASN A 186 -11.62 -0.42 9.64
C ASN A 186 -11.11 0.50 8.52
N ARG A 187 -11.92 1.49 8.07
CA ARG A 187 -11.49 2.48 7.09
C ARG A 187 -10.37 3.38 7.62
N LEU A 188 -10.49 3.84 8.87
CA LEU A 188 -9.46 4.66 9.50
C LEU A 188 -8.15 3.87 9.67
N GLN A 189 -8.25 2.59 10.02
CA GLN A 189 -7.09 1.70 10.14
C GLN A 189 -6.40 1.49 8.80
N ALA A 190 -7.16 1.27 7.72
CA ALA A 190 -6.61 1.14 6.36
C ALA A 190 -5.92 2.44 5.91
N ASN A 191 -6.54 3.60 6.16
CA ASN A 191 -5.94 4.90 5.86
C ASN A 191 -4.64 5.13 6.64
N LEU A 192 -4.61 4.77 7.92
CA LEU A 192 -3.41 4.88 8.75
C LEU A 192 -2.27 4.01 8.20
N LEU A 193 -2.55 2.80 7.72
CA LEU A 193 -1.55 1.93 7.11
C LEU A 193 -0.90 2.58 5.90
N ILE A 194 -1.69 3.23 5.03
CA ILE A 194 -1.17 3.94 3.85
C ILE A 194 -0.23 5.08 4.27
N ILE A 195 -0.63 5.86 5.28
CA ILE A 195 0.18 6.99 5.75
C ILE A 195 1.47 6.52 6.44
N LYS A 196 1.42 5.41 7.17
CA LYS A 196 2.62 4.77 7.76
C LYS A 196 3.57 4.24 6.67
N GLN A 197 3.03 3.71 5.57
CA GLN A 197 3.87 3.32 4.43
C GLN A 197 4.60 4.54 3.83
N ASN A 198 3.93 5.69 3.74
CA ASN A 198 4.59 6.93 3.31
C ASN A 198 5.67 7.39 4.29
N GLU A 199 5.48 7.18 5.60
CA GLU A 199 6.50 7.45 6.61
C GLU A 199 7.70 6.51 6.46
N GLU A 200 7.48 5.22 6.20
CA GLU A 200 8.55 4.26 5.90
C GLU A 200 9.33 4.62 4.64
N ASN A 201 8.66 5.20 3.63
CA ASN A 201 9.27 5.67 2.39
C ASN A 201 10.21 6.89 2.58
N LEU A 202 10.24 7.50 3.77
CA LEU A 202 11.28 8.48 4.13
C LEU A 202 12.66 7.83 4.28
N THR A 203 12.74 6.53 4.49
CA THR A 203 13.99 5.78 4.43
C THR A 203 14.14 5.17 3.05
N LEU A 204 15.01 5.77 2.23
CA LEU A 204 15.34 5.22 0.92
C LEU A 204 16.17 3.96 1.11
N ARG A 205 15.70 2.85 0.57
CA ARG A 205 16.37 1.55 0.60
C ARG A 205 16.75 1.11 -0.79
N SER A 206 17.79 0.30 -0.88
CA SER A 206 18.19 -0.31 -2.15
C SER A 206 17.09 -1.30 -2.62
N PRO A 207 16.55 -1.16 -3.86
CA PRO A 207 15.58 -2.09 -4.40
C PRO A 207 16.21 -3.41 -4.88
N LEU A 208 17.54 -3.47 -5.00
CA LEU A 208 18.28 -4.65 -5.44
C LEU A 208 19.75 -4.58 -4.98
N THR A 209 20.49 -5.67 -5.15
CA THR A 209 21.92 -5.73 -4.89
C THR A 209 22.70 -5.15 -6.08
N GLY A 210 23.64 -4.24 -5.83
CA GLY A 210 24.45 -3.58 -6.85
C GLY A 210 25.42 -2.56 -6.27
N LEU A 211 26.05 -1.76 -7.13
CA LEU A 211 26.94 -0.67 -6.76
C LEU A 211 26.16 0.65 -6.75
N LEU A 212 26.16 1.38 -5.65
CA LEU A 212 25.63 2.74 -5.57
C LEU A 212 26.60 3.70 -6.32
N SER A 213 26.36 3.89 -7.61
CA SER A 213 27.30 4.64 -8.47
C SER A 213 27.21 6.16 -8.30
N SER A 214 26.05 6.67 -7.88
CA SER A 214 25.92 8.08 -7.50
C SER A 214 24.91 8.26 -6.37
N LEU A 215 25.15 9.28 -5.52
CA LEU A 215 24.24 9.72 -4.46
C LEU A 215 24.29 11.24 -4.35
N ASN A 216 23.21 11.92 -4.74
CA ASN A 216 23.07 13.37 -4.75
C ASN A 216 22.23 13.83 -3.55
N ALA A 217 22.71 13.56 -2.34
CA ALA A 217 22.03 13.92 -1.11
C ALA A 217 23.05 14.21 -0.01
N GLU A 218 23.03 15.46 0.51
CA GLU A 218 23.87 15.86 1.62
C GLU A 218 23.05 16.10 2.88
N ILE A 219 23.62 15.78 4.05
CA ILE A 219 22.95 15.94 5.34
C ILE A 219 22.52 17.40 5.53
N GLY A 220 21.26 17.60 5.85
CA GLY A 220 20.66 18.92 6.02
C GLY A 220 20.03 19.50 4.75
N GLU A 221 20.24 18.92 3.59
CA GLU A 221 19.62 19.32 2.33
C GLU A 221 18.15 18.95 2.28
N SER A 222 17.30 19.78 1.65
CA SER A 222 15.89 19.49 1.44
C SER A 222 15.68 18.87 0.07
N LYS A 223 14.97 17.74 0.03
CA LYS A 223 14.61 17.00 -1.18
C LYS A 223 13.11 17.05 -1.40
N ILE A 224 12.69 17.19 -2.64
CA ILE A 224 11.27 17.15 -3.02
C ILE A 224 10.88 15.76 -3.50
N ARG A 225 9.59 15.42 -3.42
CA ARG A 225 9.06 14.17 -3.94
C ARG A 225 9.32 14.04 -5.44
N GLY A 226 9.83 12.89 -5.88
CA GLY A 226 10.19 12.60 -7.27
C GLY A 226 11.56 13.13 -7.69
N GLU A 227 12.31 13.77 -6.77
CA GLU A 227 13.68 14.21 -7.04
C GLU A 227 14.62 13.01 -7.07
N ARG A 228 15.51 12.98 -8.07
CA ARG A 228 16.53 11.93 -8.20
C ARG A 228 17.61 12.09 -7.15
N LEU A 229 17.75 11.07 -6.32
CA LEU A 229 18.72 11.04 -5.22
C LEU A 229 20.00 10.29 -5.59
N GLY A 230 19.91 9.31 -6.52
CA GLY A 230 21.08 8.54 -6.91
C GLY A 230 20.75 7.48 -7.95
N GLN A 231 21.71 6.56 -8.14
CA GLN A 231 21.52 5.40 -9.01
C GLN A 231 22.32 4.20 -8.52
N ILE A 232 21.80 3.02 -8.80
CA ILE A 232 22.46 1.74 -8.52
C ILE A 232 22.69 1.02 -9.85
N ASP A 233 23.92 0.59 -10.06
CA ASP A 233 24.36 -0.17 -11.21
C ASP A 233 24.49 -1.64 -10.84
N VAL A 234 23.88 -2.52 -11.64
CA VAL A 234 23.99 -3.97 -11.48
C VAL A 234 25.25 -4.45 -12.19
N GLU A 235 26.21 -4.97 -11.43
CA GLU A 235 27.52 -5.36 -11.94
C GLU A 235 27.56 -6.72 -12.68
N GLU A 236 26.42 -7.39 -12.86
CA GLU A 236 26.42 -8.73 -13.50
C GLU A 236 26.70 -8.70 -15.00
N LYS A 237 26.27 -7.65 -15.72
CA LYS A 237 26.37 -7.55 -17.18
C LYS A 237 26.68 -6.13 -17.60
N PHE A 238 27.53 -6.02 -18.61
CA PHE A 238 27.92 -4.74 -19.20
C PHE A 238 27.57 -4.70 -20.69
N LYS A 239 27.37 -3.49 -21.21
CA LYS A 239 27.26 -3.21 -22.63
C LYS A 239 28.30 -2.15 -23.00
N ALA A 240 28.84 -2.24 -24.22
CA ALA A 240 29.65 -1.19 -24.79
C ALA A 240 28.78 -0.28 -25.67
N THR A 241 28.84 1.01 -25.43
CA THR A 241 28.19 2.04 -26.26
C THR A 241 29.28 2.83 -26.96
N ALA A 242 29.17 2.96 -28.28
CA ALA A 242 30.06 3.79 -29.07
C ALA A 242 29.24 4.75 -29.94
N GLN A 243 29.71 5.99 -30.08
CA GLN A 243 29.10 6.96 -31.01
C GLN A 243 29.85 6.83 -32.34
N ILE A 244 29.15 6.41 -33.37
CA ILE A 244 29.72 6.23 -34.70
C ILE A 244 29.24 7.37 -35.57
N ASP A 245 30.19 8.04 -36.28
CA ASP A 245 29.87 9.11 -37.23
C ASP A 245 28.95 8.63 -38.36
N GLU A 246 27.99 9.47 -38.76
CA GLU A 246 27.03 9.16 -39.83
C GLU A 246 27.68 8.69 -41.12
N HIS A 247 28.93 9.14 -41.39
CA HIS A 247 29.69 8.72 -42.56
C HIS A 247 29.91 7.19 -42.62
N TYR A 248 29.97 6.52 -41.48
CA TYR A 248 30.25 5.09 -41.41
C TYR A 248 28.98 4.23 -41.31
N ILE A 249 27.81 4.81 -41.10
CA ILE A 249 26.54 4.08 -40.91
C ILE A 249 26.25 3.08 -42.05
N ALA A 250 26.51 3.45 -43.30
CA ALA A 250 26.26 2.61 -44.47
C ALA A 250 27.18 1.36 -44.53
N ARG A 251 28.26 1.32 -43.74
CA ARG A 251 29.28 0.26 -43.75
C ARG A 251 29.18 -0.69 -42.55
N ILE A 252 28.30 -0.37 -41.58
CA ILE A 252 28.06 -1.21 -40.42
C ILE A 252 26.98 -2.22 -40.76
N ASN A 253 27.35 -3.51 -40.84
CA ASN A 253 26.41 -4.60 -40.89
C ASN A 253 26.14 -5.11 -39.46
N SER A 254 24.86 -5.13 -39.08
CA SER A 254 24.38 -5.68 -37.76
C SER A 254 24.43 -7.20 -37.75
#